data_9a81c8193a69db9996560def67dbc1cb
#
_entry.id   9a81c8193a69db9996560def67dbc1cb
#
_cell.length_a   1.000
_cell.length_b   1.000
_cell.length_c   1.000
_cell.angle_alpha   90.00
_cell.angle_beta   90.00
_cell.angle_gamma   90.00
#
_symmetry.space_group_name_H-M   'P 1'
#
loop_
_entity.id
_entity.type
_entity.pdbx_description
1 polymer ?
#
loop_
_entity_poly.entity_id
_entity_poly.type
_entity_poly.pdbx_seq_one_letter_code
_entity_poly.pdbx_strand_id
1 'polypeptide(L)'
;MNALDIEEKYRACVDGLAAFAEGIGMDEAVIGLSGGIDSSLVACMCVDAFGADRVHGYMMPGPYSSEHSLVDAQELAFNLGMKAERISIDEPFEAFVRALSGHCVMSYGLAAENTQSRCRMTVLMALANAHGWMMVNTGNKSESMMGYSTLYGDTAGAFAPIGGLYKTDVFALSRWLDERAAAAGQTPPIPHHVLVKPPSAELAPDQRDEDTLGAYDALDALLVDYVERGLDRSVLVAAGHDAAEVERVTARVDAYAFKRALEPPFPPIPYDDGVIAGTGR
;
A
#
# COMPACT_ATOMS: atom_id res chain seq x y z
N MET A 1 5.22 22.17 -14.07
CA MET A 1 3.82 21.88 -13.68
C MET A 1 3.78 22.06 -12.18
N ASN A 2 2.82 22.81 -11.66
CA ASN A 2 2.68 22.94 -10.21
C ASN A 2 2.37 21.58 -9.61
N ALA A 3 2.74 21.37 -8.34
CA ALA A 3 2.32 20.18 -7.60
C ALA A 3 0.79 20.05 -7.65
N LEU A 4 0.27 18.84 -7.84
CA LEU A 4 -1.17 18.59 -7.89
C LEU A 4 -1.80 18.89 -6.52
N ASP A 5 -2.99 19.45 -6.54
CA ASP A 5 -3.80 19.54 -5.33
C ASP A 5 -4.34 18.16 -4.93
N ILE A 6 -5.01 18.08 -3.77
CA ILE A 6 -5.44 16.81 -3.21
C ILE A 6 -6.46 16.08 -4.10
N GLU A 7 -7.38 16.82 -4.71
CA GLU A 7 -8.39 16.27 -5.61
C GLU A 7 -7.75 15.80 -6.94
N GLU A 8 -6.82 16.59 -7.47
CA GLU A 8 -6.06 16.23 -8.67
C GLU A 8 -5.21 14.98 -8.46
N LYS A 9 -4.55 14.83 -7.30
CA LYS A 9 -3.82 13.60 -6.93
C LYS A 9 -4.75 12.38 -6.91
N TYR A 10 -5.92 12.51 -6.26
CA TYR A 10 -6.89 11.43 -6.21
C TYR A 10 -7.36 11.01 -7.61
N ARG A 11 -7.74 12.00 -8.43
CA ARG A 11 -8.18 11.75 -9.81
C ARG A 11 -7.08 11.09 -10.64
N ALA A 12 -5.85 11.55 -10.54
CA ALA A 12 -4.73 10.93 -11.26
C ALA A 12 -4.56 9.45 -10.91
N CYS A 13 -4.79 9.08 -9.65
CA CYS A 13 -4.75 7.68 -9.21
C CYS A 13 -5.92 6.86 -9.79
N VAL A 14 -7.15 7.37 -9.71
CA VAL A 14 -8.35 6.69 -10.23
C VAL A 14 -8.30 6.57 -11.75
N ASP A 15 -8.00 7.66 -12.45
CA ASP A 15 -7.92 7.69 -13.91
C ASP A 15 -6.80 6.81 -14.44
N GLY A 16 -5.65 6.79 -13.75
CA GLY A 16 -4.52 5.91 -14.07
C GLY A 16 -4.89 4.43 -13.92
N LEU A 17 -5.60 4.08 -12.85
CA LEU A 17 -6.10 2.72 -12.61
C LEU A 17 -7.09 2.29 -13.71
N ALA A 18 -8.07 3.14 -14.01
CA ALA A 18 -9.10 2.87 -15.03
C ALA A 18 -8.48 2.73 -16.43
N ALA A 19 -7.59 3.65 -16.81
CA ALA A 19 -6.91 3.61 -18.12
C ALA A 19 -6.01 2.38 -18.27
N PHE A 20 -5.31 1.97 -17.21
CA PHE A 20 -4.49 0.76 -17.24
C PHE A 20 -5.37 -0.48 -17.44
N ALA A 21 -6.46 -0.61 -16.67
CA ALA A 21 -7.38 -1.73 -16.76
C ALA A 21 -8.02 -1.83 -18.16
N GLU A 22 -8.49 -0.70 -18.71
CA GLU A 22 -9.00 -0.62 -20.09
C GLU A 22 -7.94 -1.06 -21.10
N GLY A 23 -6.70 -0.61 -20.94
CA GLY A 23 -5.59 -0.95 -21.84
C GLY A 23 -5.25 -2.42 -21.90
N ILE A 24 -5.50 -3.18 -20.83
CA ILE A 24 -5.30 -4.65 -20.77
C ILE A 24 -6.61 -5.46 -20.93
N GLY A 25 -7.75 -4.78 -21.11
CA GLY A 25 -9.05 -5.42 -21.33
C GLY A 25 -9.64 -6.09 -20.09
N MET A 26 -9.36 -5.56 -18.90
CA MET A 26 -9.90 -6.04 -17.62
C MET A 26 -10.86 -5.00 -17.04
N ASP A 27 -12.03 -5.41 -16.60
CA ASP A 27 -13.10 -4.54 -16.09
C ASP A 27 -13.56 -4.88 -14.66
N GLU A 28 -12.96 -5.89 -14.05
CA GLU A 28 -13.17 -6.27 -12.66
C GLU A 28 -11.83 -6.36 -11.90
N ALA A 29 -11.85 -6.01 -10.62
CA ALA A 29 -10.66 -5.98 -9.77
C ALA A 29 -10.80 -6.86 -8.53
N VAL A 30 -9.70 -7.48 -8.10
CA VAL A 30 -9.57 -8.14 -6.80
C VAL A 30 -8.53 -7.41 -5.95
N ILE A 31 -8.86 -7.20 -4.67
CA ILE A 31 -8.03 -6.47 -3.72
C ILE A 31 -8.00 -7.15 -2.34
N GLY A 32 -6.84 -7.15 -1.69
CA GLY A 32 -6.70 -7.53 -0.30
C GLY A 32 -7.13 -6.40 0.64
N LEU A 33 -8.08 -6.65 1.53
CA LEU A 33 -8.53 -5.71 2.55
C LEU A 33 -7.86 -6.05 3.88
N SER A 34 -6.81 -5.30 4.21
CA SER A 34 -6.06 -5.50 5.46
C SER A 34 -6.69 -4.79 6.66
N GLY A 35 -7.66 -3.89 6.42
CA GLY A 35 -8.15 -2.95 7.41
C GLY A 35 -7.18 -1.79 7.69
N GLY A 36 -6.05 -1.69 6.99
CA GLY A 36 -5.13 -0.56 7.04
C GLY A 36 -5.52 0.56 6.06
N ILE A 37 -4.92 1.74 6.24
CA ILE A 37 -5.29 2.95 5.49
C ILE A 37 -5.01 2.83 3.99
N ASP A 38 -3.90 2.18 3.60
CA ASP A 38 -3.52 2.00 2.20
C ASP A 38 -4.55 1.18 1.43
N SER A 39 -4.88 -0.01 1.94
CA SER A 39 -5.89 -0.86 1.32
C SER A 39 -7.27 -0.22 1.32
N SER A 40 -7.59 0.61 2.31
CA SER A 40 -8.85 1.34 2.39
C SER A 40 -8.94 2.42 1.32
N LEU A 41 -7.88 3.22 1.14
CA LEU A 41 -7.82 4.24 0.10
C LEU A 41 -7.88 3.60 -1.29
N VAL A 42 -7.13 2.52 -1.52
CA VAL A 42 -7.15 1.81 -2.82
C VAL A 42 -8.51 1.18 -3.10
N ALA A 43 -9.21 0.66 -2.09
CA ALA A 43 -10.58 0.15 -2.27
C ALA A 43 -11.54 1.26 -2.73
N CYS A 44 -11.44 2.47 -2.16
CA CYS A 44 -12.21 3.64 -2.63
C CYS A 44 -11.89 3.96 -4.09
N MET A 45 -10.61 3.98 -4.47
CA MET A 45 -10.17 4.22 -5.85
C MET A 45 -10.67 3.13 -6.82
N CYS A 46 -10.66 1.86 -6.39
CA CYS A 46 -11.20 0.77 -7.20
C CYS A 46 -12.71 0.92 -7.43
N VAL A 47 -13.46 1.28 -6.38
CA VAL A 47 -14.91 1.50 -6.51
C VAL A 47 -15.22 2.68 -7.42
N ASP A 48 -14.46 3.77 -7.35
CA ASP A 48 -14.61 4.92 -8.24
C ASP A 48 -14.22 4.59 -9.69
N ALA A 49 -13.23 3.71 -9.90
CA ALA A 49 -12.79 3.32 -11.24
C ALA A 49 -13.69 2.27 -11.93
N PHE A 50 -14.15 1.27 -11.18
CA PHE A 50 -14.86 0.10 -11.74
C PHE A 50 -16.36 0.07 -11.37
N GLY A 51 -16.76 0.72 -10.29
CA GLY A 51 -18.05 0.54 -9.63
C GLY A 51 -18.03 -0.61 -8.62
N ALA A 52 -18.79 -0.50 -7.54
CA ALA A 52 -18.78 -1.40 -6.40
C ALA A 52 -19.03 -2.88 -6.74
N ASP A 53 -19.90 -3.15 -7.71
CA ASP A 53 -20.24 -4.52 -8.14
C ASP A 53 -19.10 -5.27 -8.83
N ARG A 54 -18.06 -4.55 -9.29
CA ARG A 54 -16.91 -5.08 -10.02
C ARG A 54 -15.61 -5.07 -9.21
N VAL A 55 -15.72 -4.82 -7.90
CA VAL A 55 -14.58 -4.85 -6.97
C VAL A 55 -14.79 -5.95 -5.94
N HIS A 56 -13.85 -6.90 -5.88
CA HIS A 56 -13.90 -8.09 -5.05
C HIS A 56 -12.85 -7.99 -3.93
N GLY A 57 -13.30 -7.69 -2.71
CA GLY A 57 -12.44 -7.54 -1.54
C GLY A 57 -12.23 -8.85 -0.80
N TYR A 58 -10.99 -9.15 -0.41
CA TYR A 58 -10.69 -10.32 0.40
C TYR A 58 -9.93 -9.95 1.67
N MET A 59 -10.54 -10.26 2.82
CA MET A 59 -9.87 -10.24 4.12
C MET A 59 -9.13 -11.56 4.30
N MET A 60 -7.83 -11.51 4.50
CA MET A 60 -6.99 -12.70 4.59
C MET A 60 -6.24 -12.74 5.93
N PRO A 61 -6.95 -12.96 7.05
CA PRO A 61 -6.32 -13.01 8.36
C PRO A 61 -5.29 -14.12 8.44
N GLY A 62 -4.22 -13.84 9.17
CA GLY A 62 -3.17 -14.75 9.57
C GLY A 62 -2.97 -14.73 11.09
N PRO A 63 -1.93 -15.38 11.61
CA PRO A 63 -1.73 -15.57 13.04
C PRO A 63 -1.68 -14.30 13.89
N TYR A 64 -1.32 -13.16 13.29
CA TYR A 64 -1.15 -11.89 13.99
C TYR A 64 -2.16 -10.82 13.56
N SER A 65 -3.15 -11.18 12.74
CA SER A 65 -4.19 -10.24 12.32
C SER A 65 -5.11 -9.91 13.47
N SER A 66 -5.33 -8.61 13.71
CA SER A 66 -6.21 -8.15 14.79
C SER A 66 -7.69 -8.23 14.40
N GLU A 67 -8.55 -8.50 15.37
CA GLU A 67 -10.01 -8.44 15.18
C GLU A 67 -10.46 -7.02 14.74
N HIS A 68 -9.81 -5.97 15.24
CA HIS A 68 -10.12 -4.60 14.84
C HIS A 68 -9.89 -4.37 13.34
N SER A 69 -8.82 -4.89 12.78
CA SER A 69 -8.54 -4.77 11.34
C SER A 69 -9.57 -5.50 10.48
N LEU A 70 -10.10 -6.64 10.97
CA LEU A 70 -11.18 -7.34 10.27
C LEU A 70 -12.51 -6.56 10.33
N VAL A 71 -12.83 -5.96 11.48
CA VAL A 71 -14.01 -5.10 11.62
C VAL A 71 -13.89 -3.87 10.72
N ASP A 72 -12.74 -3.19 10.73
CA ASP A 72 -12.49 -2.03 9.87
C ASP A 72 -12.63 -2.37 8.38
N ALA A 73 -12.08 -3.50 7.94
CA ALA A 73 -12.19 -3.96 6.55
C ALA A 73 -13.64 -4.30 6.15
N GLN A 74 -14.40 -4.90 7.05
CA GLN A 74 -15.81 -5.23 6.80
C GLN A 74 -16.69 -3.97 6.75
N GLU A 75 -16.45 -3.00 7.65
CA GLU A 75 -17.15 -1.73 7.69
C GLU A 75 -16.84 -0.91 6.42
N LEU A 76 -15.58 -0.83 6.00
CA LEU A 76 -15.18 -0.21 4.74
C LEU A 76 -15.96 -0.80 3.55
N ALA A 77 -15.96 -2.12 3.42
CA ALA A 77 -16.66 -2.79 2.32
C ALA A 77 -18.17 -2.51 2.33
N PHE A 78 -18.77 -2.48 3.51
CA PHE A 78 -20.18 -2.12 3.68
C PHE A 78 -20.45 -0.67 3.26
N ASN A 79 -19.62 0.28 3.68
CA ASN A 79 -19.77 1.70 3.35
C ASN A 79 -19.60 1.95 1.85
N LEU A 80 -18.72 1.20 1.18
CA LEU A 80 -18.49 1.27 -0.27
C LEU A 80 -19.53 0.49 -1.10
N GLY A 81 -20.35 -0.35 -0.46
CA GLY A 81 -21.31 -1.22 -1.15
C GLY A 81 -20.65 -2.33 -1.96
N MET A 82 -19.37 -2.64 -1.70
CA MET A 82 -18.61 -3.67 -2.41
C MET A 82 -18.71 -5.03 -1.71
N LYS A 83 -18.49 -6.12 -2.49
CA LYS A 83 -18.41 -7.47 -1.93
C LYS A 83 -17.09 -7.67 -1.19
N ALA A 84 -17.16 -8.25 0.00
CA ALA A 84 -15.99 -8.66 0.75
C ALA A 84 -16.17 -10.06 1.35
N GLU A 85 -15.16 -10.90 1.19
CA GLU A 85 -15.14 -12.26 1.71
C GLU A 85 -13.90 -12.47 2.61
N ARG A 86 -13.95 -13.52 3.43
CA ARG A 86 -12.84 -13.88 4.32
C ARG A 86 -12.24 -15.21 3.90
N ILE A 87 -10.93 -15.23 3.68
CA ILE A 87 -10.13 -16.45 3.43
C ILE A 87 -8.91 -16.40 4.34
N SER A 88 -8.88 -17.22 5.41
CA SER A 88 -7.72 -17.29 6.31
C SER A 88 -6.50 -17.87 5.59
N ILE A 89 -5.33 -17.33 5.91
CA ILE A 89 -4.04 -17.87 5.48
C ILE A 89 -3.39 -18.80 6.52
N ASP A 90 -4.06 -19.11 7.63
CA ASP A 90 -3.49 -19.93 8.70
C ASP A 90 -3.08 -21.32 8.19
N GLU A 91 -3.99 -22.02 7.49
CA GLU A 91 -3.72 -23.36 6.98
C GLU A 91 -2.55 -23.41 5.98
N PRO A 92 -2.51 -22.59 4.91
CA PRO A 92 -1.37 -22.56 4.00
C PRO A 92 -0.07 -22.13 4.70
N PHE A 93 -0.12 -21.14 5.61
CA PHE A 93 1.06 -20.73 6.37
C PHE A 93 1.60 -21.86 7.26
N GLU A 94 0.74 -22.55 8.01
CA GLU A 94 1.11 -23.71 8.82
C GLU A 94 1.68 -24.85 7.97
N ALA A 95 1.18 -25.03 6.74
CA ALA A 95 1.74 -26.01 5.83
C ALA A 95 3.20 -25.70 5.47
N PHE A 96 3.54 -24.43 5.24
CA PHE A 96 4.93 -23.99 5.06
C PHE A 96 5.76 -24.17 6.33
N VAL A 97 5.22 -23.85 7.51
CA VAL A 97 5.89 -24.08 8.80
C VAL A 97 6.26 -25.55 8.96
N ARG A 98 5.33 -26.45 8.68
CA ARG A 98 5.59 -27.91 8.73
C ARG A 98 6.61 -28.36 7.68
N ALA A 99 6.47 -27.92 6.43
CA ALA A 99 7.36 -28.32 5.34
C ALA A 99 8.80 -27.85 5.53
N LEU A 100 8.99 -26.69 6.16
CA LEU A 100 10.31 -26.10 6.39
C LEU A 100 10.88 -26.40 7.78
N SER A 101 10.18 -27.18 8.59
CA SER A 101 10.69 -27.62 9.91
C SER A 101 11.99 -28.37 9.75
N GLY A 102 13.02 -27.98 10.49
CA GLY A 102 14.38 -28.54 10.35
C GLY A 102 15.26 -27.88 9.27
N HIS A 103 14.73 -26.99 8.46
CA HIS A 103 15.49 -26.22 7.46
C HIS A 103 15.69 -24.75 7.86
N CYS A 104 14.66 -24.11 8.42
CA CYS A 104 14.74 -22.74 8.93
C CYS A 104 13.73 -22.49 10.06
N VAL A 105 13.93 -21.38 10.78
CA VAL A 105 13.01 -20.92 11.82
C VAL A 105 11.84 -20.21 11.14
N MET A 106 10.61 -20.69 11.43
CA MET A 106 9.35 -20.14 10.88
C MET A 106 8.41 -19.60 11.95
N SER A 107 8.86 -19.52 13.21
CA SER A 107 8.05 -19.00 14.32
C SER A 107 8.16 -17.48 14.50
N TYR A 108 9.16 -16.84 13.90
CA TYR A 108 9.39 -15.38 13.94
C TYR A 108 10.36 -14.93 12.85
N GLY A 109 10.43 -13.61 12.64
CA GLY A 109 11.38 -12.95 11.75
C GLY A 109 11.00 -13.01 10.28
N LEU A 110 11.87 -12.47 9.42
CA LEU A 110 11.58 -12.22 8.00
C LEU A 110 11.08 -13.44 7.22
N ALA A 111 11.53 -14.65 7.56
CA ALA A 111 11.08 -15.87 6.88
C ALA A 111 9.57 -16.10 7.15
N ALA A 112 9.14 -15.97 8.40
CA ALA A 112 7.75 -16.13 8.79
C ALA A 112 6.87 -14.99 8.26
N GLU A 113 7.28 -13.73 8.45
CA GLU A 113 6.58 -12.54 8.00
C GLU A 113 6.36 -12.55 6.48
N ASN A 114 7.44 -12.73 5.72
CA ASN A 114 7.37 -12.74 4.26
C ASN A 114 6.57 -13.94 3.70
N THR A 115 6.54 -15.07 4.40
CA THR A 115 5.72 -16.21 3.98
C THR A 115 4.23 -15.90 4.13
N GLN A 116 3.81 -15.21 5.18
CA GLN A 116 2.42 -14.77 5.34
C GLN A 116 2.00 -13.83 4.19
N SER A 117 2.84 -12.84 3.83
CA SER A 117 2.59 -11.93 2.70
C SER A 117 2.44 -12.72 1.39
N ARG A 118 3.32 -13.70 1.13
CA ARG A 118 3.24 -14.56 -0.06
C ARG A 118 2.03 -15.49 -0.07
N CYS A 119 1.58 -15.98 1.08
CA CYS A 119 0.33 -16.75 1.16
C CYS A 119 -0.85 -15.88 0.71
N ARG A 120 -0.94 -14.62 1.17
CA ARG A 120 -1.98 -13.68 0.75
C ARG A 120 -1.93 -13.42 -0.75
N MET A 121 -0.76 -13.14 -1.29
CA MET A 121 -0.56 -12.94 -2.73
C MET A 121 -1.01 -14.18 -3.52
N THR A 122 -0.64 -15.37 -3.09
CA THR A 122 -1.02 -16.61 -3.79
C THR A 122 -2.54 -16.80 -3.82
N VAL A 123 -3.25 -16.50 -2.73
CA VAL A 123 -4.71 -16.54 -2.68
C VAL A 123 -5.32 -15.55 -3.67
N LEU A 124 -4.88 -14.27 -3.64
CA LEU A 124 -5.40 -13.24 -4.56
C LEU A 124 -5.13 -13.57 -6.03
N MET A 125 -3.93 -14.05 -6.34
CA MET A 125 -3.59 -14.44 -7.72
C MET A 125 -4.35 -15.66 -8.20
N ALA A 126 -4.64 -16.62 -7.32
CA ALA A 126 -5.49 -17.78 -7.67
C ALA A 126 -6.92 -17.33 -8.02
N LEU A 127 -7.49 -16.40 -7.23
CA LEU A 127 -8.81 -15.82 -7.49
C LEU A 127 -8.79 -14.98 -8.78
N ALA A 128 -7.78 -14.13 -8.96
CA ALA A 128 -7.59 -13.35 -10.17
C ALA A 128 -7.58 -14.23 -11.42
N ASN A 129 -6.81 -15.32 -11.41
CA ASN A 129 -6.73 -16.26 -12.52
C ASN A 129 -8.03 -17.06 -12.75
N ALA A 130 -8.73 -17.43 -11.67
CA ALA A 130 -9.96 -18.21 -11.77
C ALA A 130 -11.12 -17.42 -12.37
N HIS A 131 -11.15 -16.11 -12.14
CA HIS A 131 -12.27 -15.24 -12.52
C HIS A 131 -11.91 -14.25 -13.63
N GLY A 132 -10.66 -14.10 -14.00
CA GLY A 132 -10.22 -13.08 -14.96
C GLY A 132 -10.15 -11.67 -14.38
N TRP A 133 -10.00 -11.53 -13.08
CA TRP A 133 -9.93 -10.25 -12.39
C TRP A 133 -8.51 -9.67 -12.37
N MET A 134 -8.41 -8.37 -12.35
CA MET A 134 -7.15 -7.66 -12.17
C MET A 134 -6.80 -7.57 -10.67
N MET A 135 -5.67 -8.14 -10.25
CA MET A 135 -5.17 -7.93 -8.88
C MET A 135 -4.57 -6.54 -8.73
N VAL A 136 -5.16 -5.73 -7.83
CA VAL A 136 -4.69 -4.38 -7.53
C VAL A 136 -3.75 -4.38 -6.33
N ASN A 137 -2.60 -3.72 -6.50
CA ASN A 137 -1.60 -3.54 -5.46
C ASN A 137 -1.95 -2.38 -4.53
N THR A 138 -1.59 -2.47 -3.25
CA THR A 138 -1.88 -1.46 -2.22
C THR A 138 -0.64 -0.83 -1.61
N GLY A 139 0.54 -1.04 -2.19
CA GLY A 139 1.81 -0.48 -1.73
C GLY A 139 1.91 1.02 -2.05
N ASN A 140 2.46 1.79 -1.12
CA ASN A 140 2.72 3.21 -1.26
C ASN A 140 4.21 3.51 -1.50
N LYS A 141 4.52 4.75 -1.90
CA LYS A 141 5.89 5.14 -2.25
C LYS A 141 6.85 5.15 -1.07
N SER A 142 6.41 5.53 0.12
CA SER A 142 7.29 5.54 1.31
C SER A 142 7.81 4.14 1.64
N GLU A 143 6.91 3.16 1.65
CA GLU A 143 7.26 1.75 1.87
C GLU A 143 8.17 1.21 0.76
N SER A 144 7.84 1.50 -0.50
CA SER A 144 8.62 1.13 -1.67
C SER A 144 10.05 1.68 -1.61
N MET A 145 10.22 2.98 -1.33
CA MET A 145 11.54 3.61 -1.24
C MET A 145 12.38 3.02 -0.11
N MET A 146 11.76 2.72 1.02
CA MET A 146 12.44 2.12 2.17
C MET A 146 12.64 0.61 2.05
N GLY A 147 12.16 -0.03 0.98
CA GLY A 147 12.18 -1.48 0.80
C GLY A 147 11.38 -2.23 1.88
N TYR A 148 10.41 -1.56 2.49
CA TYR A 148 9.50 -2.13 3.48
C TYR A 148 8.36 -2.87 2.78
N SER A 149 8.74 -3.92 2.08
CA SER A 149 7.86 -4.75 1.26
C SER A 149 8.43 -6.15 1.08
N THR A 150 7.57 -7.10 0.79
CA THR A 150 7.91 -8.51 0.52
C THR A 150 7.90 -8.77 -0.97
N LEU A 151 9.07 -9.15 -1.53
CA LEU A 151 9.16 -9.58 -2.92
C LEU A 151 8.23 -10.76 -3.19
N TYR A 152 7.44 -10.65 -4.26
CA TYR A 152 6.44 -11.64 -4.64
C TYR A 152 5.38 -11.90 -3.55
N GLY A 153 5.21 -10.95 -2.66
CA GLY A 153 4.13 -10.86 -1.69
C GLY A 153 3.31 -9.60 -1.95
N ASP A 154 3.42 -8.62 -1.06
CA ASP A 154 2.76 -7.31 -1.20
C ASP A 154 3.31 -6.42 -2.33
N THR A 155 4.47 -6.75 -2.93
CA THR A 155 4.94 -6.12 -4.17
C THR A 155 4.19 -6.60 -5.41
N ALA A 156 3.36 -7.64 -5.33
CA ALA A 156 2.66 -8.19 -6.48
C ALA A 156 1.38 -7.42 -6.82
N GLY A 157 0.97 -7.48 -8.07
CA GLY A 157 -0.24 -6.86 -8.61
C GLY A 157 -0.03 -6.43 -10.06
N ALA A 158 -1.11 -6.07 -10.75
CA ALA A 158 -1.06 -5.57 -12.12
C ALA A 158 -0.79 -4.06 -12.17
N PHE A 159 -1.33 -3.32 -11.18
CA PHE A 159 -1.20 -1.87 -11.07
C PHE A 159 -1.24 -1.45 -9.61
N ALA A 160 -0.47 -0.42 -9.23
CA ALA A 160 -0.39 0.16 -7.89
C ALA A 160 -0.93 1.60 -7.89
N PRO A 161 -2.23 1.83 -7.65
CA PRO A 161 -2.83 3.17 -7.76
C PRO A 161 -2.14 4.21 -6.88
N ILE A 162 -1.65 3.81 -5.70
CA ILE A 162 -0.96 4.68 -4.74
C ILE A 162 0.57 4.51 -4.74
N GLY A 163 1.13 3.75 -5.70
CA GLY A 163 2.58 3.54 -5.81
C GLY A 163 3.40 4.82 -6.03
N GLY A 164 2.77 5.88 -6.53
CA GLY A 164 3.34 7.21 -6.67
C GLY A 164 3.11 8.14 -5.46
N LEU A 165 2.34 7.73 -4.45
CA LEU A 165 1.96 8.55 -3.29
C LEU A 165 2.80 8.22 -2.06
N TYR A 166 3.29 9.23 -1.36
CA TYR A 166 3.88 9.08 -0.04
C TYR A 166 2.80 8.80 1.03
N LYS A 167 3.19 8.22 2.16
CA LYS A 167 2.25 7.86 3.24
C LYS A 167 1.48 9.06 3.78
N THR A 168 2.12 10.20 3.85
CA THR A 168 1.48 11.48 4.24
C THR A 168 0.36 11.88 3.28
N ASP A 169 0.54 11.65 1.97
CA ASP A 169 -0.52 11.86 0.98
C ASP A 169 -1.65 10.85 1.13
N VAL A 170 -1.33 9.58 1.42
CA VAL A 170 -2.34 8.54 1.67
C VAL A 170 -3.26 8.94 2.83
N PHE A 171 -2.69 9.44 3.94
CA PHE A 171 -3.47 9.97 5.05
C PHE A 171 -4.29 11.21 4.68
N ALA A 172 -3.68 12.14 3.95
CA ALA A 172 -4.36 13.36 3.52
C ALA A 172 -5.55 13.07 2.60
N LEU A 173 -5.35 12.20 1.61
CA LEU A 173 -6.40 11.77 0.66
C LEU A 173 -7.53 11.01 1.36
N SER A 174 -7.20 10.15 2.31
CA SER A 174 -8.20 9.39 3.07
C SER A 174 -9.10 10.32 3.90
N ARG A 175 -8.53 11.33 4.58
CA ARG A 175 -9.30 12.34 5.31
C ARG A 175 -10.14 13.19 4.35
N TRP A 176 -9.57 13.63 3.24
CA TRP A 176 -10.28 14.41 2.23
C TRP A 176 -11.48 13.68 1.65
N LEU A 177 -11.38 12.36 1.40
CA LEU A 177 -12.51 11.55 0.94
C LEU A 177 -13.66 11.55 1.95
N ASP A 178 -13.34 11.34 3.22
CA ASP A 178 -14.34 11.31 4.29
C ASP A 178 -14.99 12.67 4.51
N GLU A 179 -14.20 13.76 4.49
CA GLU A 179 -14.69 15.13 4.59
C GLU A 179 -15.60 15.48 3.40
N ARG A 180 -15.22 15.10 2.19
CA ARG A 180 -16.02 15.30 0.97
C ARG A 180 -17.36 14.56 1.06
N ALA A 181 -17.36 13.30 1.48
CA ALA A 181 -18.57 12.51 1.66
C ALA A 181 -19.48 13.12 2.73
N ALA A 182 -18.94 13.50 3.88
CA ALA A 182 -19.69 14.14 4.96
C ALA A 182 -20.29 15.48 4.52
N ALA A 183 -19.54 16.31 3.77
CA ALA A 183 -20.04 17.57 3.22
C ALA A 183 -21.19 17.38 2.22
N ALA A 184 -21.20 16.23 1.51
CA ALA A 184 -22.29 15.84 0.61
C ALA A 184 -23.48 15.15 1.34
N GLY A 185 -23.43 15.00 2.66
CA GLY A 185 -24.43 14.29 3.46
C GLY A 185 -24.42 12.76 3.24
N GLN A 186 -23.31 12.24 2.79
CA GLN A 186 -23.08 10.80 2.57
C GLN A 186 -22.29 10.18 3.75
N THR A 187 -22.37 8.88 3.90
CA THR A 187 -21.53 8.16 4.87
C THR A 187 -20.07 8.22 4.42
N PRO A 188 -19.13 8.68 5.29
CA PRO A 188 -17.70 8.56 5.00
C PRO A 188 -17.31 7.12 4.68
N PRO A 189 -16.57 6.87 3.59
CA PRO A 189 -16.25 5.50 3.19
C PRO A 189 -15.27 4.82 4.14
N ILE A 190 -14.27 5.54 4.66
CA ILE A 190 -13.21 4.96 5.47
C ILE A 190 -13.60 5.01 6.96
N PRO A 191 -13.59 3.88 7.68
CA PRO A 191 -13.89 3.88 9.11
C PRO A 191 -12.93 4.78 9.89
N HIS A 192 -13.46 5.59 10.82
CA HIS A 192 -12.66 6.55 11.58
C HIS A 192 -11.45 5.91 12.29
N HIS A 193 -11.61 4.69 12.79
CA HIS A 193 -10.50 3.96 13.44
C HIS A 193 -9.31 3.75 12.51
N VAL A 194 -9.53 3.53 11.21
CA VAL A 194 -8.48 3.38 10.19
C VAL A 194 -7.65 4.67 10.05
N LEU A 195 -8.28 5.84 10.19
CA LEU A 195 -7.61 7.14 10.06
C LEU A 195 -6.72 7.50 11.26
N VAL A 196 -6.95 6.88 12.42
CA VAL A 196 -6.29 7.25 13.68
C VAL A 196 -5.37 6.18 14.25
N LYS A 197 -5.54 4.91 13.86
CA LYS A 197 -4.68 3.83 14.34
C LYS A 197 -3.27 3.91 13.74
N PRO A 198 -2.22 3.57 14.51
CA PRO A 198 -0.87 3.48 13.99
C PRO A 198 -0.78 2.45 12.84
N PRO A 199 -0.09 2.76 11.74
CA PRO A 199 0.16 1.81 10.67
C PRO A 199 0.95 0.58 11.15
N SER A 200 0.54 -0.59 10.68
CA SER A 200 1.19 -1.87 10.98
C SER A 200 0.93 -2.89 9.86
N ALA A 201 1.95 -3.67 9.54
CA ALA A 201 1.82 -4.79 8.60
C ALA A 201 1.15 -6.02 9.23
N GLU A 202 1.01 -6.09 10.56
CA GLU A 202 0.42 -7.22 11.32
C GLU A 202 1.00 -8.61 10.92
N LEU A 203 2.32 -8.67 10.71
CA LEU A 203 3.04 -9.90 10.37
C LEU A 203 3.79 -10.50 11.56
N ALA A 204 3.92 -9.74 12.66
CA ALA A 204 4.56 -10.12 13.91
C ALA A 204 3.79 -9.52 15.11
N PRO A 205 3.99 -10.05 16.34
CA PRO A 205 3.37 -9.50 17.54
C PRO A 205 3.75 -8.02 17.74
N ASP A 206 2.76 -7.19 18.08
CA ASP A 206 2.93 -5.76 18.44
C ASP A 206 3.71 -4.93 17.40
N GLN A 207 3.78 -5.37 16.15
CA GLN A 207 4.50 -4.71 15.07
C GLN A 207 3.91 -3.33 14.78
N ARG A 208 4.80 -2.32 14.60
CA ARG A 208 4.46 -0.98 14.13
C ARG A 208 5.43 -0.57 13.04
N ASP A 209 4.92 0.08 12.00
CA ASP A 209 5.76 0.56 10.91
C ASP A 209 6.79 1.58 11.40
N GLU A 210 6.42 2.43 12.36
CA GLU A 210 7.30 3.45 12.96
C GLU A 210 8.56 2.85 13.62
N ASP A 211 8.51 1.62 14.11
CA ASP A 211 9.68 0.95 14.72
C ASP A 211 10.79 0.70 13.68
N THR A 212 10.43 0.60 12.42
CA THR A 212 11.38 0.35 11.32
C THR A 212 11.62 1.58 10.46
N LEU A 213 10.58 2.38 10.21
CA LEU A 213 10.60 3.48 9.25
C LEU A 213 10.83 4.83 9.92
N GLY A 214 10.47 4.99 11.20
CA GLY A 214 10.38 6.27 11.89
C GLY A 214 9.05 6.99 11.58
N ALA A 215 8.92 8.24 12.04
CA ALA A 215 7.73 9.04 11.80
C ALA A 215 7.59 9.41 10.31
N TYR A 216 6.45 9.09 9.71
CA TYR A 216 6.22 9.29 8.28
C TYR A 216 6.35 10.75 7.82
N ASP A 217 5.97 11.75 8.64
CA ASP A 217 6.12 13.16 8.27
C ASP A 217 7.58 13.54 8.00
N ALA A 218 8.49 13.10 8.86
CA ALA A 218 9.93 13.35 8.69
C ALA A 218 10.54 12.50 7.56
N LEU A 219 10.13 11.24 7.48
CA LEU A 219 10.59 10.32 6.44
C LEU A 219 10.19 10.82 5.05
N ASP A 220 8.93 11.15 4.84
CA ASP A 220 8.41 11.55 3.52
C ASP A 220 9.01 12.89 3.08
N ALA A 221 9.20 13.85 4.01
CA ALA A 221 9.89 15.10 3.70
C ALA A 221 11.32 14.85 3.18
N LEU A 222 12.07 13.96 3.84
CA LEU A 222 13.41 13.58 3.40
C LEU A 222 13.40 12.82 2.08
N LEU A 223 12.45 11.91 1.88
CA LEU A 223 12.29 11.16 0.64
C LEU A 223 11.95 12.07 -0.55
N VAL A 224 11.07 13.07 -0.36
CA VAL A 224 10.77 14.06 -1.41
C VAL A 224 12.03 14.83 -1.78
N ASP A 225 12.80 15.30 -0.81
CA ASP A 225 14.03 16.03 -1.07
C ASP A 225 15.10 15.17 -1.78
N TYR A 226 15.26 13.92 -1.35
CA TYR A 226 16.27 13.02 -1.89
C TYR A 226 15.86 12.44 -3.25
N VAL A 227 14.64 11.93 -3.37
CA VAL A 227 14.18 11.17 -4.55
C VAL A 227 13.63 12.08 -5.63
N GLU A 228 12.75 13.04 -5.27
CA GLU A 228 12.07 13.88 -6.25
C GLU A 228 12.93 15.07 -6.68
N ARG A 229 13.59 15.72 -5.71
CA ARG A 229 14.46 16.87 -5.96
C ARG A 229 15.90 16.49 -6.29
N GLY A 230 16.29 15.26 -6.01
CA GLY A 230 17.64 14.74 -6.29
C GLY A 230 18.73 15.43 -5.47
N LEU A 231 18.41 15.88 -4.24
CA LEU A 231 19.37 16.58 -3.40
C LEU A 231 20.42 15.60 -2.84
N ASP A 232 21.69 16.03 -2.85
CA ASP A 232 22.77 15.27 -2.25
C ASP A 232 22.67 15.25 -0.72
N ARG A 233 23.23 14.20 -0.06
CA ARG A 233 23.20 14.01 1.41
C ARG A 233 23.68 15.25 2.18
N SER A 234 24.74 15.92 1.71
CA SER A 234 25.25 17.14 2.35
C SER A 234 24.27 18.30 2.28
N VAL A 235 23.51 18.41 1.19
CA VAL A 235 22.47 19.43 0.99
C VAL A 235 21.28 19.15 1.87
N LEU A 236 20.87 17.87 2.01
CA LEU A 236 19.81 17.46 2.92
C LEU A 236 20.10 17.84 4.38
N VAL A 237 21.32 17.57 4.85
CA VAL A 237 21.74 17.97 6.20
C VAL A 237 21.77 19.49 6.35
N ALA A 238 22.25 20.24 5.34
CA ALA A 238 22.24 21.69 5.35
C ALA A 238 20.82 22.29 5.29
N ALA A 239 19.85 21.57 4.72
CA ALA A 239 18.44 21.94 4.71
C ALA A 239 17.72 21.67 6.04
N GLY A 240 18.38 21.02 7.01
CA GLY A 240 17.87 20.81 8.36
C GLY A 240 17.42 19.39 8.70
N HIS A 241 17.61 18.43 7.76
CA HIS A 241 17.38 17.01 8.08
C HIS A 241 18.46 16.49 9.03
N ASP A 242 18.07 15.59 9.93
CA ASP A 242 19.03 14.94 10.85
C ASP A 242 20.05 14.10 10.07
N ALA A 243 21.33 14.25 10.38
CA ALA A 243 22.41 13.61 9.64
C ALA A 243 22.39 12.07 9.71
N ALA A 244 21.99 11.50 10.84
CA ALA A 244 21.88 10.06 11.00
C ALA A 244 20.70 9.51 10.22
N GLU A 245 19.57 10.23 10.22
CA GLU A 245 18.40 9.89 9.40
C GLU A 245 18.70 10.00 7.90
N VAL A 246 19.40 11.04 7.44
CA VAL A 246 19.84 11.17 6.06
C VAL A 246 20.65 9.96 5.62
N GLU A 247 21.65 9.55 6.42
CA GLU A 247 22.46 8.38 6.09
C GLU A 247 21.62 7.09 6.09
N ARG A 248 20.78 6.88 7.11
CA ARG A 248 19.91 5.70 7.23
C ARG A 248 18.96 5.57 6.05
N VAL A 249 18.22 6.63 5.74
CA VAL A 249 17.16 6.63 4.72
C VAL A 249 17.78 6.50 3.33
N THR A 250 18.77 7.32 2.98
CA THR A 250 19.37 7.29 1.64
C THR A 250 20.09 5.98 1.37
N ALA A 251 20.78 5.38 2.36
CA ALA A 251 21.40 4.07 2.21
C ALA A 251 20.36 2.97 1.97
N ARG A 252 19.19 3.03 2.61
CA ARG A 252 18.10 2.08 2.35
C ARG A 252 17.49 2.27 0.97
N VAL A 253 17.21 3.50 0.56
CA VAL A 253 16.69 3.80 -0.78
C VAL A 253 17.61 3.21 -1.85
N ASP A 254 18.93 3.40 -1.72
CA ASP A 254 19.90 2.88 -2.68
C ASP A 254 19.98 1.34 -2.65
N ALA A 255 20.03 0.75 -1.45
CA ALA A 255 20.16 -0.70 -1.26
C ALA A 255 18.94 -1.48 -1.78
N TYR A 256 17.72 -0.93 -1.67
CA TYR A 256 16.49 -1.61 -2.06
C TYR A 256 15.97 -1.25 -3.46
N ALA A 257 16.77 -0.55 -4.28
CA ALA A 257 16.41 -0.22 -5.66
C ALA A 257 15.98 -1.47 -6.49
N PHE A 258 16.58 -2.63 -6.21
CA PHE A 258 16.24 -3.87 -6.90
C PHE A 258 14.80 -4.36 -6.63
N LYS A 259 14.20 -4.03 -5.47
CA LYS A 259 12.81 -4.37 -5.18
C LYS A 259 11.87 -3.53 -6.03
N ARG A 260 12.14 -2.23 -6.15
CA ARG A 260 11.33 -1.31 -6.96
C ARG A 260 11.25 -1.69 -8.43
N ALA A 261 12.30 -2.30 -8.97
CA ALA A 261 12.31 -2.80 -10.35
C ALA A 261 11.29 -3.94 -10.61
N LEU A 262 10.71 -4.52 -9.56
CA LEU A 262 9.73 -5.61 -9.62
C LEU A 262 8.32 -5.17 -9.17
N GLU A 263 8.15 -3.90 -8.87
CA GLU A 263 6.85 -3.34 -8.49
C GLU A 263 5.96 -3.09 -9.71
N PRO A 264 4.63 -3.14 -9.55
CA PRO A 264 3.70 -2.83 -10.62
C PRO A 264 3.82 -1.37 -11.09
N PRO A 265 3.42 -1.07 -12.32
CA PRO A 265 3.29 0.31 -12.77
C PRO A 265 2.29 1.08 -11.90
N PHE A 266 2.51 2.39 -11.81
CA PHE A 266 1.68 3.31 -11.03
C PHE A 266 1.53 4.66 -11.74
N PRO A 267 0.51 5.49 -11.40
CA PRO A 267 0.33 6.80 -12.01
C PRO A 267 1.47 7.74 -11.61
N PRO A 268 2.02 8.53 -12.53
CA PRO A 268 3.02 9.53 -12.20
C PRO A 268 2.39 10.68 -11.40
N ILE A 269 2.87 10.91 -10.17
CA ILE A 269 2.44 12.00 -9.31
C ILE A 269 3.61 13.00 -9.19
N PRO A 270 3.50 14.23 -9.70
CA PRO A 270 4.53 15.25 -9.56
C PRO A 270 4.54 15.84 -8.14
N TYR A 271 5.73 15.98 -7.56
CA TYR A 271 5.96 16.58 -6.24
C TYR A 271 6.63 17.95 -6.30
N ASP A 272 7.24 18.30 -7.43
CA ASP A 272 7.86 19.61 -7.70
C ASP A 272 7.65 20.06 -9.15
N ASP A 273 7.95 21.35 -9.42
CA ASP A 273 7.76 22.05 -10.69
C ASP A 273 8.55 21.43 -11.88
N GLY A 274 8.28 20.18 -12.19
CA GLY A 274 8.80 19.52 -13.39
C GLY A 274 9.47 18.17 -13.19
N VAL A 275 9.57 17.65 -11.98
CA VAL A 275 10.05 16.28 -11.75
C VAL A 275 8.85 15.33 -11.72
N ILE A 276 8.75 14.44 -12.69
CA ILE A 276 7.76 13.36 -12.70
C ILE A 276 8.37 12.18 -11.94
N ALA A 277 7.77 11.82 -10.81
CA ALA A 277 8.12 10.59 -10.12
C ALA A 277 7.89 9.39 -11.07
N GLY A 278 8.93 8.69 -11.42
CA GLY A 278 8.79 7.50 -12.27
C GLY A 278 9.95 7.17 -13.19
N THR A 279 10.95 8.01 -13.29
CA THR A 279 12.17 7.69 -14.04
C THR A 279 13.35 7.52 -13.09
N GLY A 280 13.23 6.53 -12.25
CA GLY A 280 14.19 5.76 -11.55
C GLY A 280 15.58 6.31 -11.24
N ARG A 281 15.89 6.46 -9.97
CA ARG A 281 17.18 5.95 -9.51
C ARG A 281 16.97 4.59 -8.86
#